data_a7fde98c2015a44bd587f381e9c7c3eb
#
_entry.id   a7fde98c2015a44bd587f381e9c7c3eb
#
_cell.length_a   1.000
_cell.length_b   1.000
_cell.length_c   1.000
_cell.angle_alpha   90.00
_cell.angle_beta   90.00
_cell.angle_gamma   90.00
#
_symmetry.space_group_name_H-M   'P 1'
#
loop_
_entity.id
_entity.type
_entity.pdbx_description
1 polymer ?
#
loop_
_entity_poly.entity_id
_entity_poly.type
_entity_poly.pdbx_seq_one_letter_code
_entity_poly.pdbx_strand_id
1 'polypeptide(L)'
;MRRFLTLAVIFLLAFSATASAQRVAVKTNALYLATATPNVGFEFAMAPRWTFEIAGGYNPWTYNAEENIKAKHFLVTPEFRYWFCEAFQGHFLGINGNYSEFNVSAIPFIDELKNARNQGWAVGAGLTYGYAWPISRRWNMEFTIGLGCWYTEYDKFESRPCGLFQDNFSKLVPGLTDLGLSFIYLIK
;
A
#
# COMPACT_ATOMS: atom_id res chain seq x y z
N MET A 1 4.16 -32.70 -7.09
CA MET A 1 4.08 -31.79 -8.26
C MET A 1 2.76 -31.87 -9.02
N ARG A 2 2.29 -33.04 -9.48
CA ARG A 2 1.00 -33.14 -10.24
C ARG A 2 -0.22 -32.57 -9.50
N ARG A 3 -0.36 -32.78 -8.18
CA ARG A 3 -1.49 -32.26 -7.39
C ARG A 3 -1.48 -30.74 -7.23
N PHE A 4 -0.29 -30.10 -7.17
CA PHE A 4 -0.16 -28.64 -7.15
C PHE A 4 -0.52 -28.04 -8.52
N LEU A 5 -0.13 -28.69 -9.59
CA LEU A 5 -0.49 -28.23 -10.95
C LEU A 5 -2.00 -28.31 -11.19
N THR A 6 -2.66 -29.40 -10.76
CA THR A 6 -4.13 -29.54 -10.86
C THR A 6 -4.86 -28.51 -10.01
N LEU A 7 -4.40 -28.21 -8.79
CA LEU A 7 -5.00 -27.15 -7.96
C LEU A 7 -4.80 -25.75 -8.58
N ALA A 8 -3.64 -25.48 -9.14
CA ALA A 8 -3.37 -24.21 -9.85
C ALA A 8 -4.23 -24.06 -11.11
N VAL A 9 -4.43 -25.13 -11.87
CA VAL A 9 -5.29 -25.13 -13.05
C VAL A 9 -6.78 -24.98 -12.67
N ILE A 10 -7.24 -25.64 -11.61
CA ILE A 10 -8.60 -25.49 -11.10
C ILE A 10 -8.82 -24.06 -10.59
N PHE A 11 -7.83 -23.47 -9.90
CA PHE A 11 -7.88 -22.09 -9.44
C PHE A 11 -7.94 -21.10 -10.61
N LEU A 12 -7.12 -21.30 -11.66
CA LEU A 12 -7.14 -20.51 -12.90
C LEU A 12 -8.47 -20.65 -13.67
N LEU A 13 -9.05 -21.86 -13.74
CA LEU A 13 -10.33 -22.12 -14.39
C LEU A 13 -11.51 -21.55 -13.59
N ALA A 14 -11.46 -21.53 -12.26
CA ALA A 14 -12.48 -20.89 -11.43
C ALA A 14 -12.51 -19.37 -11.63
N PHE A 15 -11.37 -18.74 -11.90
CA PHE A 15 -11.29 -17.30 -12.24
C PHE A 15 -11.85 -16.98 -13.64
N SER A 16 -11.78 -17.92 -14.58
CA SER A 16 -12.28 -17.69 -15.95
C SER A 16 -13.81 -17.83 -16.10
N ALA A 17 -14.51 -18.40 -15.13
CA ALA A 17 -15.96 -18.66 -15.22
C ALA A 17 -16.84 -17.42 -14.91
N THR A 18 -16.26 -16.29 -14.45
CA THR A 18 -17.02 -15.07 -14.12
C THR A 18 -16.68 -13.88 -15.03
N ALA A 19 -16.40 -14.13 -16.31
CA ALA A 19 -16.13 -13.10 -17.32
C ALA A 19 -17.39 -12.29 -17.73
N SER A 20 -18.28 -12.02 -16.77
CA SER A 20 -19.43 -11.12 -16.95
C SER A 20 -19.02 -9.75 -16.44
N ALA A 21 -18.52 -8.89 -17.35
CA ALA A 21 -18.22 -7.47 -17.14
C ALA A 21 -17.40 -7.19 -15.87
N GLN A 22 -16.25 -7.85 -15.70
CA GLN A 22 -15.30 -7.47 -14.65
C GLN A 22 -14.82 -6.03 -14.92
N ARG A 23 -15.32 -5.10 -14.13
CA ARG A 23 -14.81 -3.74 -14.16
C ARG A 23 -13.43 -3.73 -13.46
N VAL A 24 -12.43 -3.22 -14.15
CA VAL A 24 -11.08 -3.05 -13.65
C VAL A 24 -10.79 -1.57 -13.53
N ALA A 25 -10.18 -1.15 -12.45
CA ALA A 25 -9.73 0.20 -12.25
C ALA A 25 -8.21 0.26 -12.07
N VAL A 26 -7.60 1.30 -12.59
CA VAL A 26 -6.22 1.68 -12.28
C VAL A 26 -6.24 2.93 -11.42
N LYS A 27 -5.41 2.94 -10.38
CA LYS A 27 -5.38 4.01 -9.38
C LYS A 27 -3.97 4.57 -9.20
N THR A 28 -3.91 5.84 -8.83
CA THR A 28 -2.69 6.46 -8.30
C THR A 28 -3.04 7.34 -7.11
N ASN A 29 -2.29 7.23 -6.03
CA ASN A 29 -2.45 8.00 -4.81
C ASN A 29 -1.63 9.29 -4.90
N ALA A 30 -2.30 10.44 -4.91
CA ALA A 30 -1.67 11.75 -5.01
C ALA A 30 -0.83 12.11 -3.78
N LEU A 31 -1.18 11.60 -2.57
CA LEU A 31 -0.39 11.85 -1.36
C LEU A 31 0.98 11.16 -1.46
N TYR A 32 1.05 9.97 -2.04
CA TYR A 32 2.32 9.29 -2.29
C TYR A 32 3.14 10.01 -3.35
N LEU A 33 2.50 10.54 -4.41
CA LEU A 33 3.20 11.37 -5.40
C LEU A 33 3.75 12.65 -4.79
N ALA A 34 3.03 13.27 -3.85
CA ALA A 34 3.49 14.46 -3.13
C ALA A 34 4.75 14.19 -2.29
N THR A 35 4.94 12.95 -1.82
CA THR A 35 6.18 12.49 -1.16
C THR A 35 7.20 11.90 -2.12
N ALA A 36 7.08 12.19 -3.42
CA ALA A 36 7.94 11.64 -4.47
C ALA A 36 7.99 10.10 -4.50
N THR A 37 6.89 9.43 -4.14
CA THR A 37 6.73 7.99 -4.17
C THR A 37 5.83 7.59 -5.34
N PRO A 38 6.38 7.23 -6.52
CA PRO A 38 5.62 6.62 -7.60
C PRO A 38 4.83 5.43 -7.10
N ASN A 39 3.55 5.37 -7.47
CA ASN A 39 2.65 4.33 -7.02
C ASN A 39 1.60 4.00 -8.07
N VAL A 40 1.13 2.77 -8.04
CA VAL A 40 0.03 2.29 -8.88
C VAL A 40 -0.77 1.25 -8.12
N GLY A 41 -2.08 1.29 -8.27
CA GLY A 41 -3.02 0.31 -7.78
C GLY A 41 -3.90 -0.24 -8.91
N PHE A 42 -4.27 -1.49 -8.77
CA PHE A 42 -5.25 -2.18 -9.62
C PHE A 42 -6.38 -2.68 -8.75
N GLU A 43 -7.60 -2.35 -9.11
CA GLU A 43 -8.79 -2.80 -8.40
C GLU A 43 -9.72 -3.54 -9.35
N PHE A 44 -10.19 -4.70 -8.91
CA PHE A 44 -11.00 -5.65 -9.66
C PHE A 44 -12.36 -5.81 -9.00
N ALA A 45 -13.46 -5.52 -9.72
CA ALA A 45 -14.78 -5.83 -9.23
C ALA A 45 -15.03 -7.35 -9.33
N MET A 46 -15.13 -7.99 -8.17
CA MET A 46 -15.40 -9.43 -8.05
C MET A 46 -16.92 -9.74 -8.01
N ALA A 47 -17.69 -8.79 -7.47
CA ALA A 47 -19.14 -8.84 -7.37
C ALA A 47 -19.70 -7.40 -7.40
N PRO A 48 -21.01 -7.18 -7.49
CA PRO A 48 -21.59 -5.83 -7.57
C PRO A 48 -21.18 -4.88 -6.43
N ARG A 49 -20.84 -5.42 -5.25
CA ARG A 49 -20.45 -4.66 -4.07
C ARG A 49 -19.10 -5.07 -3.49
N TRP A 50 -18.38 -5.95 -4.14
CA TRP A 50 -17.09 -6.44 -3.65
C TRP A 50 -16.00 -6.19 -4.66
N THR A 51 -14.93 -5.59 -4.20
CA THR A 51 -13.71 -5.40 -5.00
C THR A 51 -12.49 -5.92 -4.26
N PHE A 52 -11.49 -6.28 -5.02
CA PHE A 52 -10.15 -6.57 -4.53
C PHE A 52 -9.19 -5.59 -5.17
N GLU A 53 -8.40 -4.91 -4.35
CA GLU A 53 -7.34 -4.01 -4.78
C GLU A 53 -5.98 -4.58 -4.42
N ILE A 54 -5.01 -4.33 -5.27
CA ILE A 54 -3.59 -4.46 -4.97
C ILE A 54 -2.89 -3.17 -5.40
N ALA A 55 -2.30 -2.47 -4.46
CA ALA A 55 -1.55 -1.25 -4.70
C ALA A 55 -0.09 -1.43 -4.32
N GLY A 56 0.80 -0.73 -5.02
CA GLY A 56 2.23 -0.72 -4.73
C GLY A 56 2.83 0.65 -4.90
N GLY A 57 3.82 0.97 -4.07
CA GLY A 57 4.59 2.20 -4.14
C GLY A 57 6.08 1.93 -3.93
N TYR A 58 6.90 2.70 -4.60
CA TYR A 58 8.35 2.56 -4.52
C TYR A 58 9.04 3.92 -4.48
N ASN A 59 9.83 4.17 -3.44
CA ASN A 59 10.62 5.37 -3.29
C ASN A 59 12.11 5.01 -3.26
N PRO A 60 12.86 5.23 -4.37
CA PRO A 60 14.29 4.92 -4.45
C PRO A 60 15.20 6.08 -4.02
N TRP A 61 14.65 7.26 -3.67
CA TRP A 61 15.40 8.49 -3.62
C TRP A 61 16.29 8.62 -2.37
N THR A 62 17.48 9.20 -2.59
CA THR A 62 18.33 9.80 -1.56
C THR A 62 18.25 11.31 -1.75
N TYR A 63 17.70 12.02 -0.78
CA TYR A 63 17.47 13.47 -0.88
C TYR A 63 18.75 14.29 -0.66
N ASN A 64 19.61 13.84 0.26
CA ASN A 64 20.93 14.43 0.49
C ASN A 64 21.93 13.31 0.79
N ALA A 65 22.95 13.18 -0.06
CA ALA A 65 23.97 12.14 0.07
C ALA A 65 25.00 12.46 1.17
N GLU A 66 25.30 13.75 1.38
CA GLU A 66 26.28 14.21 2.39
C GLU A 66 25.75 14.01 3.81
N GLU A 67 24.50 14.37 4.04
CA GLU A 67 23.81 14.19 5.32
C GLU A 67 23.14 12.83 5.47
N ASN A 68 23.24 11.96 4.44
CA ASN A 68 22.62 10.64 4.37
C ASN A 68 21.09 10.68 4.57
N ILE A 69 20.43 11.77 4.11
CA ILE A 69 18.98 11.92 4.16
C ILE A 69 18.34 11.05 3.08
N LYS A 70 17.62 10.03 3.50
CA LYS A 70 16.93 9.11 2.57
C LYS A 70 15.64 8.57 3.18
N ALA A 71 14.66 8.33 2.31
CA ALA A 71 13.38 7.74 2.67
C ALA A 71 13.04 6.61 1.69
N LYS A 72 14.01 5.72 1.45
CA LYS A 72 13.81 4.60 0.53
C LYS A 72 12.83 3.62 1.14
N HIS A 73 11.79 3.30 0.40
CA HIS A 73 10.83 2.29 0.81
C HIS A 73 10.14 1.65 -0.40
N PHE A 74 9.69 0.44 -0.17
CA PHE A 74 8.79 -0.31 -1.03
C PHE A 74 7.58 -0.70 -0.21
N LEU A 75 6.39 -0.54 -0.76
CA LEU A 75 5.13 -0.87 -0.10
C LEU A 75 4.22 -1.63 -1.05
N VAL A 76 3.59 -2.70 -0.56
CA VAL A 76 2.50 -3.41 -1.24
C VAL A 76 1.33 -3.54 -0.29
N THR A 77 0.14 -3.20 -0.81
CA THR A 77 -1.11 -3.21 -0.04
C THR A 77 -2.18 -3.96 -0.81
N PRO A 78 -2.41 -5.25 -0.54
CA PRO A 78 -3.65 -5.92 -0.90
C PRO A 78 -4.79 -5.47 0.01
N GLU A 79 -5.97 -5.24 -0.57
CA GLU A 79 -7.16 -4.82 0.17
C GLU A 79 -8.43 -5.44 -0.41
N PHE A 80 -9.29 -5.94 0.50
CA PHE A 80 -10.65 -6.39 0.20
C PHE A 80 -11.63 -5.30 0.62
N ARG A 81 -12.55 -4.90 -0.30
CA ARG A 81 -13.48 -3.78 -0.10
C ARG A 81 -14.92 -4.21 -0.28
N TYR A 82 -15.76 -3.75 0.62
CA TYR A 82 -17.21 -3.85 0.53
C TYR A 82 -17.83 -2.47 0.32
N TRP A 83 -18.55 -2.28 -0.77
CA TRP A 83 -19.23 -1.06 -1.16
C TRP A 83 -20.66 -1.04 -0.70
N PHE A 84 -21.10 0.04 -0.05
CA PHE A 84 -22.48 0.13 0.45
C PHE A 84 -23.52 0.26 -0.67
N CYS A 85 -23.14 0.85 -1.81
CA CYS A 85 -23.99 0.97 -2.99
C CYS A 85 -23.51 0.04 -4.10
N GLU A 86 -22.67 0.52 -4.99
CA GLU A 86 -22.12 -0.20 -6.12
C GLU A 86 -20.59 -0.05 -6.15
N ALA A 87 -19.88 -1.03 -6.70
CA ALA A 87 -18.43 -0.98 -6.81
C ALA A 87 -17.94 0.31 -7.49
N PHE A 88 -16.90 0.90 -6.95
CA PHE A 88 -16.27 2.16 -7.36
C PHE A 88 -17.11 3.43 -7.13
N GLN A 89 -18.18 3.37 -6.33
CA GLN A 89 -19.04 4.53 -6.10
C GLN A 89 -19.54 4.59 -4.65
N GLY A 90 -19.39 5.78 -4.04
CA GLY A 90 -19.86 6.05 -2.69
C GLY A 90 -18.96 5.48 -1.61
N HIS A 91 -19.56 5.14 -0.47
CA HIS A 91 -18.84 4.67 0.72
C HIS A 91 -18.45 3.20 0.60
N PHE A 92 -17.29 2.87 1.17
CA PHE A 92 -16.86 1.48 1.34
C PHE A 92 -16.13 1.27 2.65
N LEU A 93 -16.09 0.02 3.07
CA LEU A 93 -15.23 -0.50 4.12
C LEU A 93 -14.28 -1.53 3.52
N GLY A 94 -13.05 -1.53 3.97
CA GLY A 94 -12.03 -2.47 3.52
C GLY A 94 -11.29 -3.14 4.67
N ILE A 95 -10.67 -4.26 4.34
CA ILE A 95 -9.66 -4.92 5.17
C ILE A 95 -8.39 -4.93 4.35
N ASN A 96 -7.38 -4.24 4.84
CA ASN A 96 -6.07 -4.17 4.18
C ASN A 96 -5.02 -5.01 4.90
N GLY A 97 -4.10 -5.55 4.10
CA GLY A 97 -2.81 -6.04 4.56
C GLY A 97 -1.71 -5.19 3.95
N ASN A 98 -0.58 -5.07 4.62
CA ASN A 98 0.52 -4.24 4.16
C ASN A 98 1.83 -4.98 4.34
N TYR A 99 2.71 -4.87 3.36
CA TYR A 99 4.11 -5.27 3.45
C TYR A 99 4.97 -4.11 2.99
N SER A 100 5.96 -3.74 3.79
CA SER A 100 6.89 -2.66 3.47
C SER A 100 8.32 -3.04 3.84
N GLU A 101 9.25 -2.71 2.95
CA GLU A 101 10.68 -2.65 3.26
C GLU A 101 11.11 -1.19 3.25
N PHE A 102 11.90 -0.78 4.23
CA PHE A 102 12.31 0.60 4.36
C PHE A 102 13.76 0.75 4.77
N ASN A 103 14.38 1.83 4.29
CA ASN A 103 15.69 2.30 4.69
C ASN A 103 15.63 3.82 4.81
N VAL A 104 15.36 4.26 6.03
CA VAL A 104 15.02 5.64 6.34
C VAL A 104 16.06 6.23 7.25
N SER A 105 16.56 7.43 6.94
CA SER A 105 17.61 8.11 7.71
C SER A 105 17.41 9.61 7.72
N ALA A 106 17.72 10.24 8.86
CA ALA A 106 17.80 11.68 9.03
C ALA A 106 16.56 12.48 8.61
N ILE A 107 15.34 11.94 8.89
CA ILE A 107 14.11 12.68 8.62
C ILE A 107 13.94 13.78 9.65
N PRO A 108 13.95 15.08 9.25
CA PRO A 108 14.01 16.21 10.18
C PRO A 108 12.74 16.39 11.04
N PHE A 109 11.61 15.82 10.62
CA PHE A 109 10.32 15.95 11.31
C PHE A 109 10.05 14.87 12.35
N ILE A 110 10.91 13.84 12.46
CA ILE A 110 10.76 12.73 13.41
C ILE A 110 12.02 12.67 14.26
N ASP A 111 11.90 13.06 15.53
CA ASP A 111 13.05 13.17 16.44
C ASP A 111 13.85 11.87 16.60
N GLU A 112 13.17 10.74 16.58
CA GLU A 112 13.79 9.41 16.64
C GLU A 112 14.66 9.08 15.41
N LEU A 113 14.40 9.72 14.27
CA LEU A 113 15.10 9.48 13.01
C LEU A 113 16.13 10.55 12.66
N LYS A 114 16.22 11.68 13.41
CA LYS A 114 17.16 12.77 13.12
C LYS A 114 18.61 12.30 13.12
N ASN A 115 18.97 11.41 14.04
CA ASN A 115 20.36 10.96 14.24
C ASN A 115 20.52 9.44 14.03
N ALA A 116 19.53 8.78 13.47
CA ALA A 116 19.55 7.35 13.28
C ALA A 116 19.12 6.98 11.86
N ARG A 117 19.66 5.89 11.36
CA ARG A 117 19.22 5.20 10.16
C ARG A 117 18.54 3.90 10.58
N ASN A 118 17.29 3.76 10.21
CA ASN A 118 16.52 2.56 10.44
C ASN A 118 16.33 1.81 9.12
N GLN A 119 16.73 0.56 9.10
CA GLN A 119 16.59 -0.32 7.94
C GLN A 119 15.92 -1.62 8.37
N GLY A 120 14.84 -1.99 7.72
CA GLY A 120 14.10 -3.19 8.08
C GLY A 120 12.87 -3.40 7.22
N TRP A 121 11.97 -4.18 7.76
CA TRP A 121 10.70 -4.50 7.14
C TRP A 121 9.54 -4.32 8.13
N ALA A 122 8.36 -4.17 7.58
CA ALA A 122 7.14 -4.06 8.35
C ALA A 122 6.00 -4.82 7.67
N VAL A 123 5.17 -5.48 8.46
CA VAL A 123 3.88 -6.02 8.03
C VAL A 123 2.79 -5.36 8.84
N GLY A 124 1.67 -5.05 8.19
CA GLY A 124 0.54 -4.42 8.84
C GLY A 124 -0.78 -5.02 8.40
N ALA A 125 -1.77 -4.86 9.22
CA ALA A 125 -3.16 -5.15 8.87
C ALA A 125 -4.08 -4.12 9.50
N GLY A 126 -5.15 -3.77 8.81
CA GLY A 126 -6.06 -2.74 9.27
C GLY A 126 -7.41 -2.77 8.60
N LEU A 127 -8.27 -1.87 9.09
CA LEU A 127 -9.57 -1.60 8.51
C LEU A 127 -9.52 -0.25 7.82
N THR A 128 -10.00 -0.19 6.58
CA THR A 128 -10.09 1.02 5.78
C THR A 128 -11.52 1.48 5.67
N TYR A 129 -11.73 2.77 5.74
CA TYR A 129 -12.95 3.43 5.32
C TYR A 129 -12.61 4.40 4.19
N GLY A 130 -13.45 4.45 3.18
CA GLY A 130 -13.25 5.38 2.08
C GLY A 130 -14.55 5.82 1.42
N TYR A 131 -14.38 6.83 0.57
CA TYR A 131 -15.44 7.36 -0.26
C TYR A 131 -14.94 7.67 -1.66
N ALA A 132 -15.64 7.18 -2.69
CA ALA A 132 -15.32 7.43 -4.08
C ALA A 132 -16.36 8.35 -4.73
N TRP A 133 -15.87 9.46 -5.32
CA TRP A 133 -16.66 10.42 -6.10
C TRP A 133 -16.51 10.12 -7.59
N PRO A 134 -17.58 9.76 -8.30
CA PRO A 134 -17.54 9.69 -9.75
C PRO A 134 -17.46 11.11 -10.34
N ILE A 135 -16.35 11.43 -11.00
CA ILE A 135 -16.14 12.72 -11.68
C ILE A 135 -16.70 12.66 -13.11
N SER A 136 -16.49 11.52 -13.77
CA SER A 136 -16.98 11.27 -15.12
C SER A 136 -17.24 9.78 -15.34
N ARG A 137 -17.62 9.39 -16.55
CA ARG A 137 -17.92 7.97 -16.89
C ARG A 137 -16.75 7.02 -16.65
N ARG A 138 -15.51 7.53 -16.62
CA ARG A 138 -14.28 6.73 -16.48
C ARG A 138 -13.36 7.21 -15.37
N TRP A 139 -13.61 8.37 -14.80
CA TRP A 139 -12.74 8.98 -13.80
C TRP A 139 -13.46 9.15 -12.48
N ASN A 140 -12.86 8.61 -11.44
CA ASN A 140 -13.29 8.81 -10.06
C ASN A 140 -12.14 9.43 -9.25
N MET A 141 -12.50 10.05 -8.16
CA MET A 141 -11.58 10.46 -7.11
C MET A 141 -12.00 9.72 -5.83
N GLU A 142 -11.05 9.30 -5.04
CA GLU A 142 -11.30 8.52 -3.82
C GLU A 142 -10.46 9.06 -2.68
N PHE A 143 -11.09 9.16 -1.52
CA PHE A 143 -10.39 9.37 -0.26
C PHE A 143 -10.46 8.10 0.58
N THR A 144 -9.32 7.71 1.17
CA THR A 144 -9.20 6.54 2.05
C THR A 144 -8.50 6.92 3.35
N ILE A 145 -8.95 6.29 4.44
CA ILE A 145 -8.26 6.28 5.72
C ILE A 145 -8.35 4.89 6.33
N GLY A 146 -7.22 4.32 6.71
CA GLY A 146 -7.10 3.01 7.32
C GLY A 146 -6.39 3.07 8.66
N LEU A 147 -6.91 2.32 9.62
CA LEU A 147 -6.35 2.18 10.96
C LEU A 147 -6.09 0.71 11.27
N GLY A 148 -4.99 0.41 11.93
CA GLY A 148 -4.63 -0.95 12.28
C GLY A 148 -3.37 -1.05 13.09
N CYS A 149 -2.66 -2.17 12.92
CA CYS A 149 -1.42 -2.43 13.63
C CYS A 149 -0.32 -2.81 12.65
N TRP A 150 0.89 -2.35 12.94
CA TRP A 150 2.11 -2.69 12.25
C TRP A 150 3.02 -3.49 13.16
N TYR A 151 3.51 -4.61 12.69
CA TYR A 151 4.66 -5.29 13.26
C TYR A 151 5.89 -4.90 12.45
N THR A 152 6.88 -4.32 13.10
CA THR A 152 8.11 -3.83 12.48
C THR A 152 9.32 -4.50 13.09
N GLU A 153 10.25 -4.91 12.24
CA GLU A 153 11.57 -5.39 12.65
C GLU A 153 12.62 -4.60 11.88
N TYR A 154 13.51 -3.93 12.61
CA TYR A 154 14.50 -3.07 12.00
C TYR A 154 15.80 -2.99 12.80
N ASP A 155 16.87 -2.82 12.05
CA ASP A 155 18.20 -2.52 12.55
C ASP A 155 18.40 -1.01 12.62
N LYS A 156 18.92 -0.55 13.73
CA LYS A 156 19.28 0.85 13.96
C LYS A 156 20.78 1.05 13.78
N PHE A 157 21.13 2.05 12.96
CA PHE A 157 22.50 2.48 12.70
C PHE A 157 22.65 3.96 13.00
N GLU A 158 23.89 4.43 13.19
CA GLU A 158 24.18 5.87 13.16
C GLU A 158 23.81 6.48 11.80
N SER A 159 23.37 7.73 11.80
CA SER A 159 22.94 8.45 10.58
C SER A 159 24.07 8.69 9.56
N ARG A 160 25.33 8.53 9.95
CA ARG A 160 26.50 8.77 9.09
C ARG A 160 26.61 7.73 7.96
N PRO A 161 27.22 8.09 6.81
CA PRO A 161 27.65 7.10 5.82
C PRO A 161 28.53 6.04 6.49
N CYS A 162 28.20 4.75 6.33
CA CYS A 162 28.84 3.62 7.01
C CYS A 162 28.73 3.65 8.55
N GLY A 163 27.63 4.21 9.10
CA GLY A 163 27.38 4.25 10.54
C GLY A 163 27.39 2.86 11.19
N LEU A 164 27.87 2.78 12.42
CA LEU A 164 27.94 1.55 13.17
C LEU A 164 26.55 1.03 13.53
N PHE A 165 26.39 -0.30 13.51
CA PHE A 165 25.21 -0.97 14.02
C PHE A 165 25.06 -0.67 15.52
N GLN A 166 23.86 -0.27 15.93
CA GLN A 166 23.54 0.04 17.32
C GLN A 166 22.75 -1.07 17.98
N ASP A 167 21.60 -1.46 17.40
CA ASP A 167 20.71 -2.46 17.99
C ASP A 167 19.66 -2.93 16.97
N ASN A 168 19.00 -4.07 17.28
CA ASN A 168 17.87 -4.62 16.57
C ASN A 168 16.61 -4.42 17.40
N PHE A 169 15.55 -3.93 16.76
CA PHE A 169 14.27 -3.66 17.40
C PHE A 169 13.13 -4.39 16.71
N SER A 170 12.25 -4.98 17.51
CA SER A 170 10.95 -5.46 17.04
C SER A 170 9.85 -4.81 17.85
N LYS A 171 8.85 -4.24 17.16
CA LYS A 171 7.76 -3.51 17.81
C LYS A 171 6.43 -3.78 17.09
N LEU A 172 5.37 -3.90 17.90
CA LEU A 172 3.98 -3.81 17.42
C LEU A 172 3.47 -2.40 17.71
N VAL A 173 3.10 -1.66 16.65
CA VAL A 173 2.69 -0.26 16.74
C VAL A 173 1.32 -0.08 16.11
N PRO A 174 0.32 0.42 16.86
CA PRO A 174 -0.93 0.85 16.27
C PRO A 174 -0.72 2.13 15.45
N GLY A 175 -1.39 2.24 14.30
CA GLY A 175 -1.23 3.41 13.45
C GLY A 175 -2.07 3.38 12.18
N LEU A 176 -1.81 4.35 11.32
CA LEU A 176 -2.41 4.41 9.99
C LEU A 176 -1.85 3.27 9.13
N THR A 177 -2.75 2.48 8.53
CA THR A 177 -2.41 1.41 7.59
C THR A 177 -2.70 1.79 6.14
N ASP A 178 -3.56 2.79 5.93
CA ASP A 178 -3.82 3.41 4.64
C ASP A 178 -4.17 4.89 4.83
N LEU A 179 -3.70 5.73 3.92
CA LEU A 179 -4.12 7.11 3.77
C LEU A 179 -3.97 7.50 2.31
N GLY A 180 -5.09 7.85 1.67
CA GLY A 180 -5.09 8.11 0.25
C GLY A 180 -6.02 9.22 -0.21
N LEU A 181 -5.54 9.95 -1.20
CA LEU A 181 -6.34 10.74 -2.12
C LEU A 181 -5.99 10.24 -3.51
N SER A 182 -6.83 9.38 -4.07
CA SER A 182 -6.52 8.64 -5.28
C SER A 182 -7.33 9.10 -6.48
N PHE A 183 -6.67 9.17 -7.63
CA PHE A 183 -7.32 9.26 -8.93
C PHE A 183 -7.47 7.86 -9.51
N ILE A 184 -8.68 7.57 -9.97
CA ILE A 184 -9.09 6.24 -10.44
C ILE A 184 -9.53 6.35 -11.89
N TYR A 185 -8.98 5.48 -12.74
CA TYR A 185 -9.43 5.31 -14.12
C TYR A 185 -10.09 3.94 -14.29
N LEU A 186 -11.37 3.93 -14.67
CA LEU A 186 -12.15 2.72 -14.92
C LEU A 186 -11.89 2.20 -16.33
N ILE A 187 -11.36 0.97 -16.42
CA ILE A 187 -11.19 0.23 -17.66
C ILE A 187 -12.44 -0.63 -17.84
N LYS A 188 -13.08 -0.55 -18.98
CA LYS A 188 -14.26 -1.40 -19.29
C LYS A 188 -13.80 -2.77 -19.75
#